data_456b6e666261bd01ab5ce30ec452ca3b
#
_entry.id   456b6e666261bd01ab5ce30ec452ca3b
#
_cell.length_a   1.000
_cell.length_b   1.000
_cell.length_c   1.000
_cell.angle_alpha   90.00
_cell.angle_beta   90.00
_cell.angle_gamma   90.00
#
_symmetry.space_group_name_H-M   'P 1'
#
loop_
_entity.id
_entity.type
_entity.pdbx_description
1 polymer ?
#
loop_
_entity_poly.entity_id
_entity_poly.type
_entity_poly.pdbx_seq_one_letter_code
_entity_poly.pdbx_strand_id
1 'polypeptide(L)'
;FPEDWWNRSALINAPTGNLVYRAQVRSEGSHFVAENGWNLVASVDEWFSPIYSEVGPDGAIWMSDWYSFLIQHNPTPNKGRGGFDAKRGRGNAFESPLRDYSRTRIYRFTSKDGKPSETFDLSKKKPTDLLKAIQSDNMFWRMHAQRLIVESGNESIFAKSLKEIIESSEPDKIGIAGGAIHALWALHGLEAVDTEAIESGLNHKSPGVRRAAEPKIGNKKI
;
A
#
# COMPACT_ATOMS: atom_id res chain seq x y z
N PHE A 1 14.92 3.39 -0.81
CA PHE A 1 14.85 4.24 -2.01
C PHE A 1 15.08 5.70 -1.64
N PRO A 2 15.46 6.59 -2.58
CA PRO A 2 15.62 8.02 -2.34
C PRO A 2 14.34 8.67 -1.81
N GLU A 3 14.46 9.69 -0.96
CA GLU A 3 13.32 10.40 -0.37
C GLU A 3 12.36 10.98 -1.42
N ASP A 4 12.87 11.35 -2.60
CA ASP A 4 12.03 11.83 -3.70
C ASP A 4 11.06 10.78 -4.26
N TRP A 5 11.21 9.53 -3.88
CA TRP A 5 10.28 8.45 -4.25
C TRP A 5 9.21 8.18 -3.18
N TRP A 6 9.46 8.62 -1.94
CA TRP A 6 8.56 8.35 -0.82
C TRP A 6 7.23 9.06 -1.03
N ASN A 7 6.16 8.34 -0.81
CA ASN A 7 4.78 8.78 -1.02
C ASN A 7 4.46 9.31 -2.44
N ARG A 8 5.42 9.18 -3.38
CA ARG A 8 5.30 9.70 -4.75
C ARG A 8 5.36 8.62 -5.82
N SER A 9 5.42 7.37 -5.44
CA SER A 9 5.53 6.28 -6.39
C SER A 9 4.36 5.34 -6.24
N ALA A 10 3.61 5.15 -7.32
CA ALA A 10 2.66 4.06 -7.46
C ALA A 10 3.29 2.98 -8.34
N LEU A 11 3.25 1.73 -7.87
CA LEU A 11 3.79 0.59 -8.59
C LEU A 11 2.65 -0.17 -9.26
N ILE A 12 2.75 -0.32 -10.57
CA ILE A 12 1.76 -1.01 -11.39
C ILE A 12 2.42 -2.27 -11.96
N ASN A 13 1.96 -3.41 -11.51
CA ASN A 13 2.44 -4.69 -11.99
C ASN A 13 1.76 -5.03 -13.31
N ALA A 14 2.54 -5.26 -14.35
CA ALA A 14 2.08 -5.63 -15.69
C ALA A 14 2.63 -7.01 -16.05
N PRO A 15 1.97 -8.10 -15.58
CA PRO A 15 2.46 -9.45 -15.78
C PRO A 15 2.58 -9.83 -17.25
N THR A 16 1.64 -9.41 -18.10
CA THR A 16 1.71 -9.66 -19.56
C THR A 16 2.71 -8.78 -20.30
N GLY A 17 3.15 -7.70 -19.67
CA GLY A 17 4.19 -6.81 -20.20
C GLY A 17 5.58 -7.12 -19.66
N ASN A 18 5.72 -8.10 -18.76
CA ASN A 18 6.96 -8.51 -18.12
C ASN A 18 7.68 -7.35 -17.41
N LEU A 19 6.91 -6.46 -16.77
CA LEU A 19 7.47 -5.27 -16.12
C LEU A 19 6.65 -4.82 -14.90
N VAL A 20 7.31 -4.05 -14.05
CA VAL A 20 6.65 -3.20 -13.03
C VAL A 20 6.88 -1.75 -13.42
N TYR A 21 5.80 -1.07 -13.77
CA TYR A 21 5.81 0.34 -14.08
C TYR A 21 5.73 1.17 -12.81
N ARG A 22 6.52 2.24 -12.73
CA ARG A 22 6.42 3.23 -11.67
C ARG A 22 5.76 4.49 -12.20
N ALA A 23 4.62 4.85 -11.68
CA ALA A 23 4.05 6.15 -11.88
C ALA A 23 4.55 7.12 -10.80
N GLN A 24 4.96 8.30 -11.21
CA GLN A 24 5.28 9.38 -10.28
C GLN A 24 4.01 10.13 -9.93
N VAL A 25 3.72 10.21 -8.63
CA VAL A 25 2.51 10.86 -8.12
C VAL A 25 2.86 12.28 -7.67
N ARG A 26 2.05 13.25 -8.07
CA ARG A 26 2.09 14.62 -7.54
C ARG A 26 0.72 15.08 -7.09
N SER A 27 0.68 16.00 -6.16
CA SER A 27 -0.57 16.62 -5.73
C SER A 27 -1.04 17.67 -6.74
N GLU A 28 -2.35 17.74 -6.95
CA GLU A 28 -3.02 18.77 -7.73
C GLU A 28 -4.34 19.17 -7.04
N GLY A 29 -4.29 20.27 -6.29
CA GLY A 29 -5.41 20.65 -5.43
C GLY A 29 -5.70 19.60 -4.35
N SER A 30 -6.92 19.05 -4.36
CA SER A 30 -7.37 18.03 -3.41
C SER A 30 -7.17 16.59 -3.90
N HIS A 31 -6.63 16.38 -5.09
CA HIS A 31 -6.40 15.06 -5.68
C HIS A 31 -4.93 14.86 -6.10
N PHE A 32 -4.64 13.67 -6.57
CA PHE A 32 -3.32 13.32 -7.09
C PHE A 32 -3.41 12.98 -8.56
N VAL A 33 -2.36 13.34 -9.31
CA VAL A 33 -2.18 12.94 -10.69
C VAL A 33 -0.92 12.09 -10.82
N ALA A 34 -0.93 11.19 -11.79
CA ALA A 34 0.18 10.30 -12.07
C ALA A 34 0.88 10.73 -13.36
N GLU A 35 2.20 10.78 -13.31
CA GLU A 35 3.08 11.05 -14.43
C GLU A 35 4.00 9.86 -14.69
N ASN A 36 4.59 9.80 -15.87
CA ASN A 36 5.50 8.72 -16.22
C ASN A 36 6.78 8.76 -15.36
N GLY A 37 7.01 7.72 -14.59
CA GLY A 37 8.18 7.57 -13.72
C GLY A 37 9.13 6.46 -14.15
N TRP A 38 8.99 5.92 -15.36
CA TRP A 38 9.74 4.80 -15.93
C TRP A 38 9.48 3.46 -15.23
N ASN A 39 9.93 2.39 -15.84
CA ASN A 39 9.82 1.06 -15.24
C ASN A 39 10.78 0.91 -14.06
N LEU A 40 10.28 0.39 -12.93
CA LEU A 40 11.12 -0.04 -11.83
C LEU A 40 11.97 -1.25 -12.26
N VAL A 41 11.35 -2.18 -12.95
CA VAL A 41 11.99 -3.37 -13.51
C VAL A 41 11.26 -3.78 -14.79
N ALA A 42 12.02 -4.32 -15.73
CA ALA A 42 11.52 -4.99 -16.93
C ALA A 42 12.42 -6.18 -17.24
N SER A 43 11.85 -7.20 -17.84
CA SER A 43 12.57 -8.42 -18.20
C SER A 43 12.31 -8.82 -19.65
N VAL A 44 13.31 -9.41 -20.28
CA VAL A 44 13.17 -10.10 -21.57
C VAL A 44 12.78 -11.58 -21.40
N ASP A 45 12.73 -12.05 -20.15
CA ASP A 45 12.25 -13.39 -19.83
C ASP A 45 10.72 -13.38 -19.89
N GLU A 46 10.13 -14.03 -20.87
CA GLU A 46 8.68 -14.12 -21.08
C GLU A 46 7.93 -14.82 -19.94
N TRP A 47 8.63 -15.52 -19.06
CA TRP A 47 8.05 -16.13 -17.86
C TRP A 47 7.98 -15.18 -16.68
N PHE A 48 8.69 -14.06 -16.72
CA PHE A 48 8.65 -13.04 -15.70
C PHE A 48 7.27 -12.37 -15.65
N SER A 49 6.56 -12.56 -14.55
CA SER A 49 5.14 -12.19 -14.41
C SER A 49 4.89 -11.54 -13.05
N PRO A 50 5.27 -10.27 -12.88
CA PRO A 50 5.09 -9.57 -11.61
C PRO A 50 3.61 -9.32 -11.35
N ILE A 51 3.11 -9.79 -10.19
CA ILE A 51 1.68 -9.71 -9.84
C ILE A 51 1.39 -8.80 -8.65
N TYR A 52 2.37 -8.57 -7.79
CA TYR A 52 2.20 -7.75 -6.61
C TYR A 52 3.51 -7.09 -6.19
N SER A 53 3.46 -5.84 -5.80
CA SER A 53 4.61 -5.10 -5.28
C SER A 53 4.19 -4.19 -4.14
N GLU A 54 4.96 -4.18 -3.06
CA GLU A 54 4.76 -3.28 -1.93
C GLU A 54 6.08 -2.88 -1.26
N VAL A 55 6.05 -1.84 -0.45
CA VAL A 55 7.18 -1.45 0.39
C VAL A 55 7.17 -2.29 1.65
N GLY A 56 8.25 -3.02 1.90
CA GLY A 56 8.41 -3.85 3.08
C GLY A 56 8.90 -3.09 4.32
N PRO A 57 9.10 -3.81 5.44
CA PRO A 57 9.46 -3.20 6.73
C PRO A 57 10.79 -2.45 6.73
N ASP A 58 11.69 -2.82 5.84
CA ASP A 58 13.02 -2.22 5.69
C ASP A 58 13.08 -1.09 4.65
N GLY A 59 11.93 -0.72 4.06
CA GLY A 59 11.84 0.30 3.02
C GLY A 59 12.26 -0.19 1.63
N ALA A 60 12.59 -1.46 1.47
CA ALA A 60 12.78 -2.08 0.17
C ALA A 60 11.43 -2.35 -0.52
N ILE A 61 11.44 -2.41 -1.85
CA ILE A 61 10.27 -2.85 -2.61
C ILE A 61 10.33 -4.37 -2.74
N TRP A 62 9.31 -5.04 -2.24
CA TRP A 62 9.14 -6.47 -2.36
C TRP A 62 8.14 -6.76 -3.46
N MET A 63 8.47 -7.70 -4.33
CA MET A 63 7.66 -8.04 -5.50
C MET A 63 7.51 -9.56 -5.60
N SER A 64 6.29 -10.01 -5.77
CA SER A 64 6.01 -11.41 -6.13
C SER A 64 5.94 -11.56 -7.64
N ASP A 65 6.66 -12.55 -8.15
CA ASP A 65 6.68 -12.99 -9.54
C ASP A 65 5.99 -14.35 -9.63
N TRP A 66 4.90 -14.40 -10.36
CA TRP A 66 4.20 -15.66 -10.57
C TRP A 66 5.02 -16.63 -11.41
N TYR A 67 5.93 -16.11 -12.24
CA TYR A 67 6.75 -16.85 -13.17
C TYR A 67 5.93 -17.82 -14.03
N SER A 68 5.03 -17.27 -14.81
CA SER A 68 4.14 -18.02 -15.69
C SER A 68 3.96 -17.32 -17.03
N PHE A 69 4.27 -18.01 -18.11
CA PHE A 69 4.06 -17.51 -19.46
C PHE A 69 2.56 -17.25 -19.76
N LEU A 70 1.67 -18.10 -19.24
CA LEU A 70 0.24 -17.96 -19.38
C LEU A 70 -0.39 -17.35 -18.12
N ILE A 71 -0.74 -16.08 -18.18
CA ILE A 71 -1.26 -15.32 -17.05
C ILE A 71 -2.78 -15.23 -17.07
N GLN A 72 -3.38 -15.23 -18.26
CA GLN A 72 -4.81 -14.99 -18.43
C GLN A 72 -5.63 -16.27 -18.36
N HIS A 73 -6.86 -16.15 -17.87
CA HIS A 73 -7.91 -17.14 -18.03
C HIS A 73 -8.52 -17.03 -19.43
N ASN A 74 -7.71 -17.20 -20.45
CA ASN A 74 -8.19 -17.21 -21.82
C ASN A 74 -9.19 -18.36 -22.01
N PRO A 75 -10.20 -18.19 -22.88
CA PRO A 75 -11.07 -19.29 -23.26
C PRO A 75 -10.25 -20.51 -23.66
N THR A 76 -10.61 -21.67 -23.14
CA THR A 76 -9.94 -22.91 -23.51
C THR A 76 -9.98 -23.08 -25.03
N PRO A 77 -8.85 -23.18 -25.72
CA PRO A 77 -8.82 -23.39 -27.16
C PRO A 77 -9.62 -24.62 -27.57
N ASN A 78 -10.31 -24.55 -28.69
CA ASN A 78 -11.00 -25.70 -29.29
C ASN A 78 -11.04 -25.55 -30.80
N LYS A 79 -11.18 -26.67 -31.52
CA LYS A 79 -11.21 -26.72 -33.00
C LYS A 79 -12.38 -25.93 -33.59
N GLY A 80 -13.53 -25.92 -32.93
CA GLY A 80 -14.69 -25.16 -33.37
C GLY A 80 -14.53 -23.65 -33.40
N ARG A 81 -13.44 -23.14 -32.79
CA ARG A 81 -13.05 -21.71 -32.79
C ARG A 81 -11.74 -21.46 -33.53
N GLY A 82 -11.33 -22.37 -34.40
CA GLY A 82 -10.11 -22.22 -35.19
C GLY A 82 -8.81 -22.53 -34.44
N GLY A 83 -8.90 -23.07 -33.22
CA GLY A 83 -7.76 -23.48 -32.42
C GLY A 83 -7.57 -24.99 -32.36
N PHE A 84 -6.93 -25.45 -31.28
CA PHE A 84 -6.75 -26.88 -30.98
C PHE A 84 -7.57 -27.27 -29.76
N ASP A 85 -7.85 -28.57 -29.62
CA ASP A 85 -8.57 -29.06 -28.43
C ASP A 85 -7.60 -29.09 -27.22
N ALA A 86 -7.86 -28.25 -26.26
CA ALA A 86 -7.10 -28.17 -25.03
C ALA A 86 -7.85 -28.79 -23.85
N LYS A 87 -7.14 -29.48 -22.98
CA LYS A 87 -7.70 -30.02 -21.75
C LYS A 87 -7.93 -28.88 -20.74
N ARG A 88 -9.11 -28.90 -20.11
CA ARG A 88 -9.43 -27.98 -19.01
C ARG A 88 -8.90 -28.51 -17.70
N GLY A 89 -8.17 -27.68 -17.01
CA GLY A 89 -7.69 -27.93 -15.67
C GLY A 89 -8.45 -27.18 -14.59
N ARG A 90 -7.81 -27.03 -13.45
CA ARG A 90 -8.37 -26.36 -12.28
C ARG A 90 -8.71 -24.91 -12.60
N GLY A 91 -9.81 -24.41 -12.05
CA GLY A 91 -10.26 -23.04 -12.26
C GLY A 91 -10.67 -22.72 -13.69
N ASN A 92 -11.05 -23.74 -14.47
CA ASN A 92 -11.43 -23.62 -15.88
C ASN A 92 -10.32 -23.15 -16.83
N ALA A 93 -9.06 -23.09 -16.36
CA ALA A 93 -7.91 -22.80 -17.18
C ALA A 93 -7.52 -24.03 -18.02
N PHE A 94 -7.05 -23.84 -19.25
CA PHE A 94 -6.56 -24.98 -20.02
C PHE A 94 -5.19 -25.46 -19.52
N GLU A 95 -4.98 -26.77 -19.54
CA GLU A 95 -3.66 -27.36 -19.21
C GLU A 95 -2.67 -27.18 -20.36
N SER A 96 -1.48 -26.72 -20.03
CA SER A 96 -0.41 -26.48 -20.98
C SER A 96 0.95 -26.61 -20.28
N PRO A 97 1.99 -27.14 -20.94
CA PRO A 97 3.36 -27.10 -20.38
C PRO A 97 3.91 -25.69 -20.21
N LEU A 98 3.27 -24.68 -20.80
CA LEU A 98 3.60 -23.26 -20.59
C LEU A 98 3.01 -22.70 -19.30
N ARG A 99 2.33 -23.50 -18.48
CA ARG A 99 1.91 -23.17 -17.12
C ARG A 99 2.81 -23.90 -16.14
N ASP A 100 3.75 -23.18 -15.56
CA ASP A 100 4.58 -23.70 -14.47
C ASP A 100 3.94 -23.35 -13.13
N TYR A 101 3.71 -24.34 -12.30
CA TYR A 101 3.17 -24.19 -10.95
C TYR A 101 4.23 -24.44 -9.87
N SER A 102 5.45 -24.70 -10.26
CA SER A 102 6.54 -25.10 -9.37
C SER A 102 7.53 -23.98 -9.08
N ARG A 103 7.49 -22.89 -9.84
CA ARG A 103 8.48 -21.81 -9.77
C ARG A 103 7.77 -20.48 -9.58
N THR A 104 7.80 -20.00 -8.38
CA THR A 104 7.45 -18.61 -8.03
C THR A 104 8.68 -17.94 -7.45
N ARG A 105 8.74 -16.62 -7.54
CA ARG A 105 9.87 -15.85 -7.01
C ARG A 105 9.39 -14.69 -6.18
N ILE A 106 10.18 -14.33 -5.18
CA ILE A 106 10.02 -13.09 -4.45
C ILE A 106 11.31 -12.31 -4.60
N TYR A 107 11.20 -11.11 -5.16
CA TYR A 107 12.31 -10.20 -5.32
C TYR A 107 12.26 -9.10 -4.27
N ARG A 108 13.43 -8.68 -3.85
CA ARG A 108 13.61 -7.52 -2.97
C ARG A 108 14.52 -6.53 -3.67
N PHE A 109 13.95 -5.36 -3.98
CA PHE A 109 14.68 -4.27 -4.65
C PHE A 109 15.08 -3.20 -3.65
N THR A 110 16.36 -2.83 -3.69
CA THR A 110 16.91 -1.72 -2.90
C THR A 110 17.57 -0.71 -3.81
N SER A 111 17.62 0.54 -3.40
CA SER A 111 18.44 1.56 -4.06
C SER A 111 19.86 1.52 -3.51
N LYS A 112 20.86 1.73 -4.35
CA LYS A 112 22.26 1.84 -3.93
C LYS A 112 22.47 3.02 -2.97
N ASP A 113 21.75 4.12 -3.21
CA ASP A 113 21.87 5.38 -2.47
C ASP A 113 20.74 5.54 -1.43
N GLY A 114 19.86 4.54 -1.31
CA GLY A 114 18.74 4.56 -0.38
C GLY A 114 19.15 4.16 1.03
N LYS A 115 18.61 4.88 2.03
CA LYS A 115 18.74 4.48 3.42
C LYS A 115 17.65 3.45 3.76
N PRO A 116 17.95 2.45 4.61
CA PRO A 116 16.91 1.58 5.16
C PRO A 116 15.91 2.39 5.99
N SER A 117 14.64 1.99 5.97
CA SER A 117 13.65 2.51 6.90
C SER A 117 13.98 2.09 8.33
N GLU A 118 13.60 2.92 9.29
CA GLU A 118 13.57 2.49 10.69
C GLU A 118 12.64 1.29 10.83
N THR A 119 13.06 0.27 11.56
CA THR A 119 12.26 -0.93 11.83
C THR A 119 11.78 -0.94 13.27
N PHE A 120 10.60 -1.53 13.51
CA PHE A 120 9.97 -1.59 14.82
C PHE A 120 9.73 -3.04 15.24
N ASP A 121 9.90 -3.35 16.52
CA ASP A 121 9.39 -4.58 17.11
C ASP A 121 8.01 -4.32 17.73
N LEU A 122 6.96 -4.61 16.98
CA LEU A 122 5.57 -4.44 17.42
C LEU A 122 4.99 -5.70 18.09
N SER A 123 5.79 -6.75 18.28
CA SER A 123 5.34 -8.04 18.84
C SER A 123 4.76 -7.89 20.25
N LYS A 124 5.31 -6.99 21.04
CA LYS A 124 4.88 -6.73 22.44
C LYS A 124 3.73 -5.72 22.54
N LYS A 125 3.29 -5.15 21.43
CA LYS A 125 2.18 -4.17 21.34
C LYS A 125 2.28 -3.03 22.36
N LYS A 126 3.50 -2.57 22.67
CA LYS A 126 3.69 -1.45 23.60
C LYS A 126 3.09 -0.17 23.01
N PRO A 127 2.28 0.58 23.78
CA PRO A 127 1.64 1.82 23.27
C PRO A 127 2.64 2.81 22.70
N THR A 128 3.77 3.01 23.33
CA THR A 128 4.82 3.93 22.86
C THR A 128 5.38 3.53 21.48
N ASP A 129 5.61 2.24 21.26
CA ASP A 129 6.16 1.74 20.01
C ASP A 129 5.11 1.82 18.89
N LEU A 130 3.84 1.54 19.20
CA LEU A 130 2.72 1.67 18.25
C LEU A 130 2.50 3.13 17.86
N LEU A 131 2.52 4.07 18.84
CA LEU A 131 2.39 5.52 18.57
C LEU A 131 3.58 6.09 17.81
N LYS A 132 4.77 5.54 17.96
CA LYS A 132 5.92 5.89 17.14
C LYS A 132 5.79 5.34 15.73
N ALA A 133 5.40 4.08 15.60
CA ALA A 133 5.29 3.40 14.31
C ALA A 133 4.16 3.97 13.42
N ILE A 134 3.06 4.46 13.99
CA ILE A 134 1.97 5.10 13.23
C ILE A 134 2.39 6.43 12.58
N GLN A 135 3.50 7.02 13.03
CA GLN A 135 4.10 8.23 12.48
C GLN A 135 5.27 7.95 11.53
N SER A 136 5.61 6.69 11.30
CA SER A 136 6.72 6.31 10.42
C SER A 136 6.52 6.83 8.99
N ASP A 137 7.60 7.20 8.31
CA ASP A 137 7.57 7.53 6.88
C ASP A 137 7.22 6.32 6.01
N ASN A 138 7.49 5.11 6.52
CA ASN A 138 7.15 3.87 5.84
C ASN A 138 5.70 3.45 6.13
N MET A 139 4.88 3.40 5.06
CA MET A 139 3.46 3.02 5.13
C MET A 139 3.26 1.62 5.74
N PHE A 140 4.18 0.69 5.53
CA PHE A 140 4.13 -0.65 6.15
C PHE A 140 3.93 -0.55 7.67
N TRP A 141 4.76 0.25 8.33
CA TRP A 141 4.68 0.41 9.78
C TRP A 141 3.44 1.16 10.23
N ARG A 142 3.04 2.20 9.50
CA ARG A 142 1.80 2.94 9.83
C ARG A 142 0.57 2.03 9.78
N MET A 143 0.44 1.21 8.74
CA MET A 143 -0.69 0.28 8.59
C MET A 143 -0.73 -0.76 9.70
N HIS A 144 0.42 -1.36 10.03
CA HIS A 144 0.48 -2.35 11.10
C HIS A 144 0.22 -1.73 12.48
N ALA A 145 0.75 -0.55 12.76
CA ALA A 145 0.48 0.16 14.00
C ALA A 145 -1.00 0.52 14.14
N GLN A 146 -1.61 1.09 13.11
CA GLN A 146 -3.05 1.38 13.09
C GLN A 146 -3.86 0.12 13.39
N ARG A 147 -3.60 -0.99 12.70
CA ARG A 147 -4.29 -2.25 12.91
C ARG A 147 -4.17 -2.73 14.36
N LEU A 148 -2.96 -2.76 14.91
CA LEU A 148 -2.70 -3.23 16.28
C LEU A 148 -3.33 -2.33 17.35
N ILE A 149 -3.38 -1.02 17.13
CA ILE A 149 -4.08 -0.06 17.99
C ILE A 149 -5.57 -0.36 17.99
N VAL A 150 -6.19 -0.51 16.83
CA VAL A 150 -7.63 -0.82 16.72
C VAL A 150 -7.95 -2.18 17.31
N GLU A 151 -7.18 -3.22 17.00
CA GLU A 151 -7.35 -4.56 17.57
C GLU A 151 -7.23 -4.61 19.09
N SER A 152 -6.53 -3.66 19.71
CA SER A 152 -6.39 -3.60 21.17
C SER A 152 -7.69 -3.20 21.87
N GLY A 153 -8.59 -2.46 21.21
CA GLY A 153 -9.82 -1.91 21.78
C GLY A 153 -9.59 -0.90 22.93
N ASN A 154 -8.35 -0.46 23.16
CA ASN A 154 -8.00 0.37 24.32
C ASN A 154 -8.03 1.87 23.98
N GLU A 155 -9.23 2.42 23.83
CA GLU A 155 -9.46 3.85 23.59
C GLU A 155 -8.72 4.73 24.62
N SER A 156 -8.89 4.44 25.91
CA SER A 156 -8.34 5.23 27.01
C SER A 156 -6.81 5.39 26.97
N ILE A 157 -6.12 4.46 26.34
CA ILE A 157 -4.66 4.49 26.20
C ILE A 157 -4.24 5.34 25.00
N PHE A 158 -5.00 5.30 23.90
CA PHE A 158 -4.54 5.82 22.62
C PHE A 158 -5.20 7.13 22.21
N ALA A 159 -6.45 7.40 22.61
CA ALA A 159 -7.24 8.50 22.06
C ALA A 159 -6.55 9.87 22.17
N LYS A 160 -6.01 10.19 23.34
CA LYS A 160 -5.31 11.47 23.56
C LYS A 160 -4.10 11.62 22.63
N SER A 161 -3.22 10.63 22.61
CA SER A 161 -2.00 10.70 21.80
C SER A 161 -2.29 10.66 20.29
N LEU A 162 -3.34 9.99 19.86
CA LEU A 162 -3.76 10.02 18.45
C LEU A 162 -4.26 11.40 18.03
N LYS A 163 -4.98 12.12 18.90
CA LYS A 163 -5.38 13.51 18.66
C LYS A 163 -4.17 14.45 18.59
N GLU A 164 -3.23 14.32 19.51
CA GLU A 164 -1.97 15.07 19.48
C GLU A 164 -1.17 14.83 18.18
N ILE A 165 -1.17 13.59 17.65
CA ILE A 165 -0.56 13.27 16.35
C ILE A 165 -1.29 13.99 15.20
N ILE A 166 -2.62 14.06 15.21
CA ILE A 166 -3.38 14.78 14.18
C ILE A 166 -2.98 16.25 14.17
N GLU A 167 -2.91 16.88 15.33
CA GLU A 167 -2.61 18.31 15.46
C GLU A 167 -1.17 18.66 15.09
N SER A 168 -0.22 17.81 15.48
CA SER A 168 1.22 18.09 15.35
C SER A 168 1.85 17.63 14.04
N SER A 169 1.17 16.80 13.26
CA SER A 169 1.73 16.25 12.02
C SER A 169 1.83 17.32 10.92
N GLU A 170 3.03 17.52 10.41
CA GLU A 170 3.24 18.40 9.26
C GLU A 170 3.15 17.62 7.94
N PRO A 171 2.60 18.24 6.87
CA PRO A 171 2.60 17.64 5.55
C PRO A 171 4.02 17.49 4.97
N ASP A 172 4.26 16.40 4.27
CA ASP A 172 5.45 16.22 3.48
C ASP A 172 5.49 17.13 2.22
N LYS A 173 6.53 16.99 1.39
CA LYS A 173 6.74 17.82 0.17
C LYS A 173 5.59 17.75 -0.86
N ILE A 174 4.70 16.76 -0.77
CA ILE A 174 3.52 16.63 -1.65
C ILE A 174 2.20 16.82 -0.91
N GLY A 175 2.23 17.30 0.33
CA GLY A 175 1.05 17.63 1.10
C GLY A 175 0.44 16.44 1.87
N ILE A 176 1.14 15.34 2.04
CA ILE A 176 0.67 14.17 2.78
C ILE A 176 1.17 14.22 4.22
N ALA A 177 0.26 14.18 5.19
CA ALA A 177 0.55 13.93 6.61
C ALA A 177 0.10 12.51 6.97
N GLY A 178 0.94 11.52 6.65
CA GLY A 178 0.60 10.10 6.78
C GLY A 178 0.23 9.69 8.20
N GLY A 179 0.97 10.16 9.20
CA GLY A 179 0.69 9.90 10.61
C GLY A 179 -0.71 10.38 11.03
N ALA A 180 -1.08 11.61 10.67
CA ALA A 180 -2.40 12.17 10.99
C ALA A 180 -3.54 11.40 10.32
N ILE A 181 -3.36 10.99 9.05
CA ILE A 181 -4.38 10.18 8.35
C ILE A 181 -4.60 8.86 9.09
N HIS A 182 -3.54 8.15 9.42
CA HIS A 182 -3.62 6.87 10.13
C HIS A 182 -4.15 7.04 11.57
N ALA A 183 -3.83 8.15 12.26
CA ALA A 183 -4.35 8.45 13.57
C ALA A 183 -5.86 8.69 13.55
N LEU A 184 -6.40 9.43 12.59
CA LEU A 184 -7.84 9.60 12.38
C LEU A 184 -8.57 8.27 12.15
N TRP A 185 -7.97 7.39 11.33
CA TRP A 185 -8.56 6.08 11.09
C TRP A 185 -8.44 5.13 12.30
N ALA A 186 -7.36 5.26 13.09
CA ALA A 186 -7.23 4.52 14.35
C ALA A 186 -8.28 4.96 15.38
N LEU A 187 -8.50 6.28 15.56
CA LEU A 187 -9.58 6.80 16.40
C LEU A 187 -10.96 6.31 15.93
N HIS A 188 -11.18 6.30 14.61
CA HIS A 188 -12.44 5.78 14.07
C HIS A 188 -12.64 4.30 14.39
N GLY A 189 -11.61 3.48 14.21
CA GLY A 189 -11.67 2.05 14.52
C GLY A 189 -11.83 1.74 16.01
N LEU A 190 -11.38 2.65 16.89
CA LEU A 190 -11.59 2.59 18.34
C LEU A 190 -12.95 3.19 18.80
N GLU A 191 -13.77 3.68 17.85
CA GLU A 191 -15.02 4.43 18.15
C GLU A 191 -14.80 5.69 19.03
N ALA A 192 -13.58 6.24 18.99
CA ALA A 192 -13.09 7.35 19.82
C ALA A 192 -13.03 8.70 19.09
N VAL A 193 -13.64 8.81 17.91
CA VAL A 193 -13.71 10.08 17.17
C VAL A 193 -14.70 11.03 17.85
N ASP A 194 -14.20 12.16 18.34
CA ASP A 194 -15.00 13.22 18.91
C ASP A 194 -14.99 14.49 18.02
N THR A 195 -15.66 15.56 18.49
CA THR A 195 -15.75 16.83 17.76
C THR A 195 -14.38 17.47 17.59
N GLU A 196 -13.54 17.43 18.62
CA GLU A 196 -12.19 18.01 18.61
C GLU A 196 -11.32 17.35 17.54
N ALA A 197 -11.31 16.01 17.46
CA ALA A 197 -10.56 15.27 16.43
C ALA A 197 -11.05 15.58 15.00
N ILE A 198 -12.36 15.75 14.82
CA ILE A 198 -12.95 16.14 13.53
C ILE A 198 -12.53 17.57 13.16
N GLU A 199 -12.66 18.53 14.06
CA GLU A 199 -12.30 19.93 13.83
C GLU A 199 -10.80 20.07 13.51
N SER A 200 -9.93 19.43 14.30
CA SER A 200 -8.48 19.39 14.03
C SER A 200 -8.18 18.80 12.65
N GLY A 201 -8.86 17.71 12.30
CA GLY A 201 -8.70 17.08 10.99
C GLY A 201 -9.18 17.96 9.82
N LEU A 202 -10.34 18.64 9.96
CA LEU A 202 -10.88 19.51 8.91
C LEU A 202 -10.06 20.79 8.70
N ASN A 203 -9.43 21.29 9.76
CA ASN A 203 -8.57 22.48 9.71
C ASN A 203 -7.10 22.16 9.40
N HIS A 204 -6.77 20.90 9.21
CA HIS A 204 -5.39 20.47 8.99
C HIS A 204 -4.81 21.00 7.67
N LYS A 205 -3.51 21.32 7.65
CA LYS A 205 -2.78 21.81 6.46
C LYS A 205 -2.84 20.82 5.29
N SER A 206 -2.79 19.50 5.58
CA SER A 206 -2.83 18.45 4.56
C SER A 206 -4.24 18.25 3.99
N PRO A 207 -4.44 18.37 2.67
CA PRO A 207 -5.74 18.05 2.04
C PRO A 207 -6.17 16.59 2.28
N GLY A 208 -5.21 15.67 2.38
CA GLY A 208 -5.47 14.26 2.67
C GLY A 208 -6.07 14.02 4.06
N VAL A 209 -5.63 14.79 5.06
CA VAL A 209 -6.18 14.73 6.41
C VAL A 209 -7.60 15.32 6.44
N ARG A 210 -7.83 16.49 5.81
CA ARG A 210 -9.17 17.09 5.71
C ARG A 210 -10.17 16.13 5.07
N ARG A 211 -9.79 15.50 3.96
CA ARG A 211 -10.61 14.47 3.30
C ARG A 211 -10.85 13.23 4.16
N ALA A 212 -9.88 12.82 4.98
CA ALA A 212 -10.04 11.71 5.91
C ALA A 212 -10.97 12.04 7.09
N ALA A 213 -11.06 13.30 7.47
CA ALA A 213 -11.95 13.79 8.55
C ALA A 213 -13.41 13.92 8.10
N GLU A 214 -13.65 14.29 6.83
CA GLU A 214 -14.98 14.56 6.27
C GLU A 214 -16.00 13.41 6.47
N PRO A 215 -15.70 12.13 6.17
CA PRO A 215 -16.64 11.03 6.38
C PRO A 215 -17.01 10.77 7.84
N LYS A 216 -16.26 11.32 8.79
CA LYS A 216 -16.47 11.14 10.23
C LYS A 216 -17.62 12.02 10.77
N ILE A 217 -17.96 13.08 10.03
CA ILE A 217 -19.07 14.00 10.40
C ILE A 217 -20.40 13.24 10.39
N GLY A 218 -20.62 12.35 9.41
CA GLY A 218 -21.88 11.60 9.26
C GLY A 218 -22.07 10.41 10.20
N ASN A 219 -21.02 9.99 10.90
CA ASN A 219 -21.06 8.80 11.77
C ASN A 219 -21.31 9.12 13.26
N LYS A 220 -21.56 10.36 13.60
CA LYS A 220 -22.03 10.68 14.96
C LYS A 220 -23.46 10.15 15.13
N LYS A 221 -23.65 9.17 16.01
CA LYS A 221 -24.94 8.97 16.66
C LYS A 221 -25.25 10.26 17.45
N ILE A 222 -26.16 11.07 16.90
CA ILE A 222 -26.74 12.20 17.58
C ILE A 222 -27.56 11.67 18.77
#